data_02f441aaef1cf5bda84bdb5c71dec3e0
#
_entry.id   02f441aaef1cf5bda84bdb5c71dec3e0
#
_cell.length_a   1.000
_cell.length_b   1.000
_cell.length_c   1.000
_cell.angle_alpha   90.00
_cell.angle_beta   90.00
_cell.angle_gamma   90.00
#
_symmetry.space_group_name_H-M   'P 1'
#
loop_
_entity.id
_entity.type
_entity.pdbx_description
1 polymer ?
#
loop_
_entity_poly.entity_id
_entity_poly.type
_entity_poly.pdbx_seq_one_letter_code
_entity_poly.pdbx_strand_id
1 'polypeptide(L)'
;MSAKRKIAFIRKGRVPLANVSTAQTLQTHFPEYKVEEIDLIPLLQRDKRLIALNAWAMLHEYGGDMATRRRGVKEVFLITSYIFKAMKQIVAEQLRGGDYVFTFQMQSLFDASVAGIPHFVYTDHTVLANRQYPGYTPKQLYHPNWMRLEPSIYHNATLVFTRSSHVSRSMIEDYGCDPTKVKCVYAGSNAPLNPAPAPPERYASQNIVFVGIDWERKGGPELAAAFALVRAVHPNATLTIVGANPPLTDPGIKVIGRVPLAELPQYYQNAAVFCMPTKREPFGIVIVEAMAYGLPVVTTNLGAMPDMVIPDENGALVSPNPLDVTELADALTSLIGDPERCRLYGERSRAIAARYNWDTVGQRMREEIEKVL
;
A
#
# COMPACT_ATOMS: atom_id res chain seq x y z
N MET A 1 -1.81 -35.68 20.69
CA MET A 1 -2.34 -34.32 20.42
C MET A 1 -3.01 -34.36 19.06
N SER A 2 -4.29 -34.03 18.93
CA SER A 2 -4.94 -33.89 17.62
C SER A 2 -4.23 -32.85 16.80
N ALA A 3 -4.03 -33.10 15.49
CA ALA A 3 -3.41 -32.14 14.61
C ALA A 3 -4.29 -30.85 14.58
N LYS A 4 -3.68 -29.67 14.75
CA LYS A 4 -4.41 -28.40 14.65
C LYS A 4 -5.00 -28.27 13.24
N ARG A 5 -6.28 -27.86 13.16
CA ARG A 5 -6.89 -27.44 11.91
C ARG A 5 -6.10 -26.27 11.30
N LYS A 6 -6.24 -26.04 10.00
CA LYS A 6 -5.35 -25.14 9.26
C LYS A 6 -6.08 -23.91 8.74
N ILE A 7 -5.33 -22.83 8.62
CA ILE A 7 -5.66 -21.65 7.80
C ILE A 7 -4.79 -21.71 6.54
N ALA A 8 -5.40 -21.70 5.35
CA ALA A 8 -4.63 -21.61 4.11
C ALA A 8 -4.36 -20.13 3.80
N PHE A 9 -3.12 -19.69 3.99
CA PHE A 9 -2.67 -18.35 3.62
C PHE A 9 -2.12 -18.34 2.21
N ILE A 10 -2.88 -17.77 1.28
CA ILE A 10 -2.63 -17.84 -0.17
C ILE A 10 -2.06 -16.52 -0.66
N ARG A 11 -0.88 -16.55 -1.27
CA ARG A 11 -0.17 -15.38 -1.78
C ARG A 11 0.50 -15.62 -3.13
N LYS A 12 0.76 -14.54 -3.82
CA LYS A 12 1.54 -14.53 -5.06
C LYS A 12 2.89 -13.88 -4.81
N GLY A 13 3.89 -14.68 -4.42
CA GLY A 13 5.24 -14.22 -4.08
C GLY A 13 5.37 -13.63 -2.66
N ARG A 14 6.62 -13.38 -2.26
CA ARG A 14 6.95 -12.88 -0.91
C ARG A 14 6.95 -11.35 -0.78
N VAL A 15 7.02 -10.65 -1.87
CA VAL A 15 7.01 -9.18 -1.91
C VAL A 15 5.58 -8.70 -2.19
N PRO A 16 5.10 -7.64 -1.51
CA PRO A 16 5.76 -6.80 -0.51
C PRO A 16 5.87 -7.46 0.88
N LEU A 17 6.67 -6.87 1.78
CA LEU A 17 6.87 -7.32 3.17
C LEU A 17 5.55 -7.49 3.95
N ALA A 18 4.53 -6.73 3.62
CA ALA A 18 3.18 -6.87 4.18
C ALA A 18 2.62 -8.31 4.07
N ASN A 19 3.04 -9.10 3.07
CA ASN A 19 2.62 -10.50 2.96
C ASN A 19 3.17 -11.34 4.13
N VAL A 20 4.42 -11.10 4.53
CA VAL A 20 5.04 -11.78 5.66
C VAL A 20 4.41 -11.33 6.97
N SER A 21 4.26 -10.03 7.17
CA SER A 21 3.65 -9.46 8.37
C SER A 21 2.21 -9.94 8.55
N THR A 22 1.43 -10.04 7.48
CA THR A 22 0.03 -10.54 7.55
C THR A 22 -0.01 -12.02 7.96
N ALA A 23 0.87 -12.88 7.41
CA ALA A 23 0.93 -14.29 7.80
C ALA A 23 1.27 -14.45 9.30
N GLN A 24 2.24 -13.68 9.79
CA GLN A 24 2.59 -13.63 11.20
C GLN A 24 1.43 -13.13 12.07
N THR A 25 0.74 -12.08 11.64
CA THR A 25 -0.44 -11.52 12.31
C THR A 25 -1.54 -12.58 12.44
N LEU A 26 -1.85 -13.30 11.37
CA LEU A 26 -2.82 -14.40 11.44
C LEU A 26 -2.38 -15.50 12.41
N GLN A 27 -1.11 -15.90 12.40
CA GLN A 27 -0.61 -16.92 13.33
C GLN A 27 -0.69 -16.46 14.80
N THR A 28 -0.46 -15.17 15.06
CA THR A 28 -0.56 -14.57 16.40
C THR A 28 -2.00 -14.49 16.89
N HIS A 29 -2.91 -14.04 16.03
CA HIS A 29 -4.31 -13.83 16.40
C HIS A 29 -5.19 -15.09 16.31
N PHE A 30 -4.74 -16.16 15.64
CA PHE A 30 -5.40 -17.46 15.55
C PHE A 30 -4.47 -18.58 16.02
N PRO A 31 -4.00 -18.57 17.29
CA PRO A 31 -3.03 -19.53 17.79
C PRO A 31 -3.59 -20.97 17.86
N GLU A 32 -4.91 -21.13 17.83
CA GLU A 32 -5.61 -22.40 17.79
C GLU A 32 -5.47 -23.14 16.46
N TYR A 33 -5.17 -22.42 15.37
CA TYR A 33 -4.96 -22.97 14.04
C TYR A 33 -3.49 -22.91 13.63
N LYS A 34 -3.13 -23.70 12.62
CA LYS A 34 -1.82 -23.62 11.95
C LYS A 34 -1.96 -22.82 10.65
N VAL A 35 -1.24 -21.73 10.51
CA VAL A 35 -1.17 -21.00 9.23
C VAL A 35 -0.25 -21.76 8.28
N GLU A 36 -0.81 -22.22 7.15
CA GLU A 36 -0.09 -22.89 6.06
C GLU A 36 0.02 -21.94 4.88
N GLU A 37 1.24 -21.55 4.52
CA GLU A 37 1.49 -20.62 3.42
C GLU A 37 1.51 -21.37 2.08
N ILE A 38 0.68 -20.91 1.14
CA ILE A 38 0.61 -21.38 -0.25
C ILE A 38 1.09 -20.25 -1.17
N ASP A 39 2.32 -20.38 -1.68
CA ASP A 39 2.87 -19.44 -2.66
C ASP A 39 2.61 -19.95 -4.07
N LEU A 40 1.82 -19.20 -4.84
CA LEU A 40 1.42 -19.59 -6.19
C LEU A 40 2.54 -19.49 -7.22
N ILE A 41 3.55 -18.63 -7.02
CA ILE A 41 4.61 -18.44 -8.03
C ILE A 41 5.40 -19.72 -8.31
N PRO A 42 5.93 -20.46 -7.31
CA PRO A 42 6.61 -21.73 -7.57
C PRO A 42 5.71 -22.79 -8.22
N LEU A 43 4.41 -22.80 -7.88
CA LEU A 43 3.45 -23.76 -8.44
C LEU A 43 3.21 -23.49 -9.94
N LEU A 44 3.03 -22.21 -10.31
CA LEU A 44 2.87 -21.78 -11.71
C LEU A 44 4.12 -22.09 -12.53
N GLN A 45 5.32 -21.94 -11.98
CA GLN A 45 6.58 -22.14 -12.70
C GLN A 45 6.93 -23.60 -12.94
N ARG A 46 6.36 -24.53 -12.19
CA ARG A 46 6.60 -25.99 -12.34
C ARG A 46 5.82 -26.63 -13.49
N ASP A 47 4.68 -26.06 -13.86
CA ASP A 47 3.81 -26.60 -14.90
C ASP A 47 4.17 -26.05 -16.29
N LYS A 48 4.95 -26.82 -17.03
CA LYS A 48 5.39 -26.47 -18.39
C LYS A 48 4.21 -26.30 -19.37
N ARG A 49 3.14 -27.10 -19.21
CA ARG A 49 1.94 -27.02 -20.07
C ARG A 49 1.19 -25.71 -19.80
N LEU A 50 1.04 -25.35 -18.53
CA LEU A 50 0.45 -24.08 -18.12
C LEU A 50 1.26 -22.90 -18.68
N ILE A 51 2.59 -22.94 -18.60
CA ILE A 51 3.45 -21.89 -19.14
C ILE A 51 3.25 -21.73 -20.65
N ALA A 52 3.21 -22.84 -21.40
CA ALA A 52 2.99 -22.80 -22.86
C ALA A 52 1.60 -22.24 -23.24
N LEU A 53 0.54 -22.66 -22.57
CA LEU A 53 -0.80 -22.14 -22.80
C LEU A 53 -0.93 -20.68 -22.41
N ASN A 54 -0.29 -20.27 -21.31
CA ASN A 54 -0.26 -18.88 -20.90
C ASN A 54 0.52 -18.00 -21.88
N ALA A 55 1.61 -18.49 -22.47
CA ALA A 55 2.35 -17.76 -23.51
C ALA A 55 1.45 -17.40 -24.70
N TRP A 56 0.58 -18.31 -25.12
CA TRP A 56 -0.43 -18.03 -26.14
C TRP A 56 -1.44 -16.97 -25.70
N ALA A 57 -1.95 -17.07 -24.47
CA ALA A 57 -2.85 -16.06 -23.90
C ALA A 57 -2.18 -14.68 -23.79
N MET A 58 -0.89 -14.63 -23.42
CA MET A 58 -0.10 -13.38 -23.38
C MET A 58 -0.04 -12.70 -24.75
N LEU A 59 0.23 -13.47 -25.81
CA LEU A 59 0.26 -12.92 -27.17
C LEU A 59 -1.10 -12.42 -27.62
N HIS A 60 -2.16 -13.17 -27.32
CA HIS A 60 -3.52 -12.82 -27.72
C HIS A 60 -4.05 -11.59 -26.96
N GLU A 61 -3.83 -11.51 -25.64
CA GLU A 61 -4.40 -10.45 -24.78
C GLU A 61 -3.50 -9.20 -24.72
N TYR A 62 -2.18 -9.38 -24.79
CA TYR A 62 -1.20 -8.29 -24.53
C TYR A 62 -0.09 -8.20 -25.57
N GLY A 63 -0.20 -8.88 -26.74
CA GLY A 63 0.85 -8.85 -27.77
C GLY A 63 1.23 -7.45 -28.20
N GLY A 64 0.25 -6.55 -28.40
CA GLY A 64 0.49 -5.14 -28.72
C GLY A 64 1.19 -4.37 -27.58
N ASP A 65 0.83 -4.64 -26.34
CA ASP A 65 1.43 -3.97 -25.17
C ASP A 65 2.88 -4.39 -24.96
N MET A 66 3.19 -5.68 -25.20
CA MET A 66 4.55 -6.19 -25.12
C MET A 66 5.42 -5.67 -26.29
N ALA A 67 4.89 -5.64 -27.52
CA ALA A 67 5.58 -5.14 -28.69
C ALA A 67 5.95 -3.64 -28.54
N THR A 68 5.05 -2.85 -27.95
CA THR A 68 5.26 -1.41 -27.67
C THR A 68 6.02 -1.16 -26.36
N ARG A 69 6.48 -2.21 -25.66
CA ARG A 69 7.14 -2.16 -24.35
C ARG A 69 6.32 -1.42 -23.28
N ARG A 70 5.01 -1.29 -23.46
CA ARG A 70 4.12 -0.68 -22.48
C ARG A 70 3.97 -1.56 -21.23
N ARG A 71 4.00 -2.90 -21.41
CA ARG A 71 4.00 -3.89 -20.33
C ARG A 71 5.15 -4.88 -20.49
N GLY A 72 5.77 -5.23 -19.36
CA GLY A 72 6.85 -6.22 -19.35
C GLY A 72 6.32 -7.66 -19.41
N VAL A 73 7.09 -8.56 -20.03
CA VAL A 73 6.72 -9.99 -20.16
C VAL A 73 6.41 -10.65 -18.79
N LYS A 74 7.20 -10.35 -17.75
CA LYS A 74 6.98 -10.87 -16.40
C LYS A 74 5.66 -10.38 -15.76
N GLU A 75 5.29 -9.13 -16.02
CA GLU A 75 4.02 -8.57 -15.60
C GLU A 75 2.87 -9.26 -16.32
N VAL A 76 2.92 -9.29 -17.65
CA VAL A 76 1.87 -9.88 -18.51
C VAL A 76 1.65 -11.35 -18.17
N PHE A 77 2.71 -12.12 -17.88
CA PHE A 77 2.59 -13.53 -17.46
C PHE A 77 1.60 -13.73 -16.31
N LEU A 78 1.48 -12.78 -15.40
CA LEU A 78 0.69 -12.87 -14.17
C LEU A 78 -0.71 -12.22 -14.26
N ILE A 79 -1.04 -11.58 -15.39
CA ILE A 79 -2.29 -10.81 -15.54
C ILE A 79 -3.14 -11.26 -16.75
N THR A 80 -2.87 -12.43 -17.36
CA THR A 80 -3.75 -12.99 -18.37
C THR A 80 -5.03 -13.58 -17.74
N SER A 81 -6.11 -13.62 -18.48
CA SER A 81 -7.33 -14.29 -18.04
C SER A 81 -7.13 -15.82 -17.86
N TYR A 82 -6.20 -16.39 -18.61
CA TYR A 82 -5.84 -17.80 -18.47
C TYR A 82 -5.18 -18.08 -17.11
N ILE A 83 -4.17 -17.30 -16.73
CA ILE A 83 -3.46 -17.46 -15.45
C ILE A 83 -4.41 -17.24 -14.26
N PHE A 84 -5.34 -16.27 -14.36
CA PHE A 84 -6.36 -16.03 -13.36
C PHE A 84 -7.15 -17.31 -13.04
N LYS A 85 -7.64 -17.97 -14.10
CA LYS A 85 -8.42 -19.23 -13.96
C LYS A 85 -7.55 -20.39 -13.47
N ALA A 86 -6.31 -20.48 -13.97
CA ALA A 86 -5.37 -21.53 -13.55
C ALA A 86 -5.01 -21.43 -12.08
N MET A 87 -4.81 -20.23 -11.54
CA MET A 87 -4.56 -20.03 -10.11
C MET A 87 -5.69 -20.59 -9.25
N LYS A 88 -6.95 -20.35 -9.62
CA LYS A 88 -8.12 -20.91 -8.92
C LYS A 88 -8.10 -22.44 -8.88
N GLN A 89 -7.79 -23.07 -10.01
CA GLN A 89 -7.68 -24.54 -10.09
C GLN A 89 -6.54 -25.08 -9.22
N ILE A 90 -5.35 -24.46 -9.29
CA ILE A 90 -4.20 -24.84 -8.47
C ILE A 90 -4.54 -24.75 -6.98
N VAL A 91 -5.19 -23.67 -6.54
CA VAL A 91 -5.62 -23.53 -5.15
C VAL A 91 -6.59 -24.66 -4.75
N ALA A 92 -7.59 -24.94 -5.56
CA ALA A 92 -8.54 -26.02 -5.28
C ALA A 92 -7.85 -27.40 -5.18
N GLU A 93 -6.83 -27.66 -6.00
CA GLU A 93 -6.03 -28.87 -5.93
C GLU A 93 -5.16 -28.94 -4.66
N GLN A 94 -4.51 -27.83 -4.29
CA GLN A 94 -3.68 -27.75 -3.08
C GLN A 94 -4.49 -27.95 -1.79
N LEU A 95 -5.76 -27.53 -1.78
CA LEU A 95 -6.62 -27.63 -0.59
C LEU A 95 -7.38 -28.96 -0.51
N ARG A 96 -7.33 -29.79 -1.56
CA ARG A 96 -8.09 -31.04 -1.63
C ARG A 96 -7.72 -32.01 -0.50
N GLY A 97 -8.72 -32.43 0.28
CA GLY A 97 -8.55 -33.38 1.37
C GLY A 97 -7.85 -32.81 2.62
N GLY A 98 -7.55 -31.51 2.64
CA GLY A 98 -7.04 -30.82 3.82
C GLY A 98 -8.15 -30.38 4.77
N ASP A 99 -7.85 -30.33 6.08
CA ASP A 99 -8.76 -29.77 7.10
C ASP A 99 -8.49 -28.27 7.29
N TYR A 100 -9.07 -27.47 6.40
CA TYR A 100 -8.93 -26.02 6.46
C TYR A 100 -10.20 -25.38 7.04
N VAL A 101 -10.00 -24.51 8.05
CA VAL A 101 -11.10 -23.73 8.67
C VAL A 101 -11.55 -22.64 7.72
N PHE A 102 -10.57 -21.94 7.13
CA PHE A 102 -10.80 -20.92 6.10
C PHE A 102 -9.57 -20.71 5.22
N THR A 103 -9.78 -20.01 4.10
CA THR A 103 -8.72 -19.51 3.25
C THR A 103 -8.56 -18.01 3.40
N PHE A 104 -7.33 -17.52 3.39
CA PHE A 104 -7.00 -16.10 3.48
C PHE A 104 -6.10 -15.71 2.30
N GLN A 105 -6.64 -14.91 1.39
CA GLN A 105 -5.96 -14.49 0.18
C GLN A 105 -5.34 -13.11 0.34
N MET A 106 -4.08 -12.98 -0.05
CA MET A 106 -3.39 -11.70 -0.20
C MET A 106 -3.52 -11.15 -1.61
N GLN A 107 -3.83 -9.88 -1.73
CA GLN A 107 -3.98 -9.15 -2.99
C GLN A 107 -5.22 -9.55 -3.83
N SER A 108 -5.59 -8.71 -4.78
CA SER A 108 -6.76 -8.87 -5.66
C SER A 108 -6.37 -9.17 -7.12
N LEU A 109 -5.46 -10.15 -7.32
CA LEU A 109 -4.95 -10.49 -8.64
C LEU A 109 -5.42 -11.86 -9.16
N PHE A 110 -6.16 -12.60 -8.36
CA PHE A 110 -6.71 -13.93 -8.65
C PHE A 110 -7.86 -14.22 -7.70
N ASP A 111 -8.67 -15.21 -7.97
CA ASP A 111 -9.72 -15.72 -7.08
C ASP A 111 -9.27 -17.07 -6.50
N ALA A 112 -9.05 -17.12 -5.18
CA ALA A 112 -8.64 -18.32 -4.47
C ALA A 112 -9.79 -18.99 -3.70
N SER A 113 -11.03 -18.58 -3.94
CA SER A 113 -12.18 -19.18 -3.29
C SER A 113 -12.40 -20.64 -3.70
N VAL A 114 -12.71 -21.49 -2.75
CA VAL A 114 -13.06 -22.91 -2.94
C VAL A 114 -14.41 -23.17 -2.29
N ALA A 115 -15.30 -23.87 -3.00
CA ALA A 115 -16.64 -24.17 -2.49
C ALA A 115 -16.56 -24.95 -1.15
N GLY A 116 -17.36 -24.53 -0.18
CA GLY A 116 -17.46 -25.15 1.13
C GLY A 116 -16.38 -24.70 2.15
N ILE A 117 -15.47 -23.81 1.77
CA ILE A 117 -14.47 -23.24 2.69
C ILE A 117 -14.69 -21.71 2.75
N PRO A 118 -14.92 -21.10 3.93
CA PRO A 118 -14.98 -19.65 4.09
C PRO A 118 -13.72 -18.99 3.52
N HIS A 119 -13.90 -17.91 2.74
CA HIS A 119 -12.83 -17.26 2.00
C HIS A 119 -12.71 -15.79 2.36
N PHE A 120 -11.52 -15.35 2.76
CA PHE A 120 -11.22 -13.96 3.11
C PHE A 120 -10.17 -13.40 2.16
N VAL A 121 -10.38 -12.17 1.70
CA VAL A 121 -9.45 -11.44 0.84
C VAL A 121 -8.92 -10.22 1.57
N TYR A 122 -7.62 -9.97 1.50
CA TYR A 122 -7.01 -8.75 2.04
C TYR A 122 -6.20 -8.04 0.97
N THR A 123 -6.59 -6.81 0.64
CA THR A 123 -6.00 -6.06 -0.47
C THR A 123 -5.86 -4.57 -0.19
N ASP A 124 -4.91 -3.95 -0.87
CA ASP A 124 -4.64 -2.52 -0.85
C ASP A 124 -5.11 -1.80 -2.12
N HIS A 125 -5.64 -2.55 -3.09
CA HIS A 125 -6.01 -1.95 -4.38
C HIS A 125 -7.06 -2.78 -5.13
N THR A 126 -7.82 -2.10 -6.00
CA THR A 126 -8.64 -2.66 -7.06
C THR A 126 -8.22 -2.06 -8.39
N VAL A 127 -8.43 -2.75 -9.52
CA VAL A 127 -8.00 -2.18 -10.81
C VAL A 127 -8.80 -0.94 -11.18
N LEU A 128 -10.09 -0.89 -10.85
CA LEU A 128 -10.94 0.27 -11.13
C LEU A 128 -10.61 1.49 -10.26
N ALA A 129 -10.03 1.31 -9.07
CA ALA A 129 -9.54 2.43 -8.25
C ALA A 129 -8.50 3.30 -8.97
N ASN A 130 -7.80 2.77 -9.99
CA ASN A 130 -6.91 3.56 -10.83
C ASN A 130 -7.60 4.75 -11.51
N ARG A 131 -8.92 4.69 -11.74
CA ARG A 131 -9.69 5.77 -12.36
C ARG A 131 -9.68 7.07 -11.55
N GLN A 132 -9.44 6.97 -10.26
CA GLN A 132 -9.46 8.09 -9.31
C GLN A 132 -8.11 8.80 -9.21
N TYR A 133 -7.05 8.24 -9.82
CA TYR A 133 -5.72 8.86 -9.79
C TYR A 133 -5.53 9.86 -10.94
N PRO A 134 -4.79 10.96 -10.71
CA PRO A 134 -4.42 11.91 -11.76
C PRO A 134 -3.73 11.22 -12.94
N GLY A 135 -4.03 11.69 -14.14
CA GLY A 135 -3.41 11.14 -15.35
C GLY A 135 -3.88 9.72 -15.72
N TYR A 136 -5.00 9.26 -15.13
CA TYR A 136 -5.59 8.00 -15.53
C TYR A 136 -5.89 7.93 -17.03
N THR A 137 -5.57 6.79 -17.61
CA THR A 137 -5.99 6.44 -18.98
C THR A 137 -6.53 5.01 -19.01
N PRO A 138 -7.50 4.67 -19.88
CA PRO A 138 -8.02 3.31 -20.02
C PRO A 138 -6.92 2.25 -20.31
N LYS A 139 -5.78 2.67 -20.87
CA LYS A 139 -4.61 1.81 -21.12
C LYS A 139 -3.96 1.26 -19.85
N GLN A 140 -4.29 1.81 -18.69
CA GLN A 140 -3.80 1.34 -17.40
C GLN A 140 -4.63 0.16 -16.86
N LEU A 141 -5.84 -0.07 -17.38
CA LEU A 141 -6.63 -1.24 -17.04
C LEU A 141 -6.01 -2.51 -17.64
N TYR A 142 -6.37 -3.64 -17.07
CA TYR A 142 -6.01 -4.93 -17.62
C TYR A 142 -6.89 -5.27 -18.85
N HIS A 143 -6.54 -6.35 -19.54
CA HIS A 143 -7.33 -6.81 -20.71
C HIS A 143 -8.80 -7.05 -20.33
N PRO A 144 -9.77 -6.74 -21.21
CA PRO A 144 -11.20 -6.90 -20.89
C PRO A 144 -11.59 -8.29 -20.40
N ASN A 145 -10.92 -9.34 -20.87
CA ASN A 145 -11.16 -10.71 -20.38
C ASN A 145 -10.81 -10.86 -18.90
N TRP A 146 -9.71 -10.25 -18.47
CA TRP A 146 -9.30 -10.24 -17.06
C TRP A 146 -10.24 -9.38 -16.22
N MET A 147 -10.58 -8.19 -16.71
CA MET A 147 -11.51 -7.26 -16.03
C MET A 147 -12.88 -7.87 -15.74
N ARG A 148 -13.37 -8.78 -16.64
CA ARG A 148 -14.62 -9.51 -16.38
C ARG A 148 -14.50 -10.56 -15.26
N LEU A 149 -13.29 -11.00 -14.93
CA LEU A 149 -13.05 -11.99 -13.90
C LEU A 149 -12.80 -11.34 -12.52
N GLU A 150 -12.26 -10.12 -12.49
CA GLU A 150 -11.91 -9.44 -11.23
C GLU A 150 -13.06 -9.40 -10.19
N PRO A 151 -14.32 -9.10 -10.56
CA PRO A 151 -15.42 -9.06 -9.59
C PRO A 151 -15.60 -10.37 -8.81
N SER A 152 -15.23 -11.54 -9.41
CA SER A 152 -15.34 -12.83 -8.73
C SER A 152 -14.47 -12.93 -7.48
N ILE A 153 -13.35 -12.19 -7.41
CA ILE A 153 -12.47 -12.15 -6.26
C ILE A 153 -13.25 -11.67 -5.02
N TYR A 154 -14.03 -10.63 -5.21
CA TYR A 154 -14.74 -9.93 -4.13
C TYR A 154 -16.09 -10.59 -3.82
N HIS A 155 -16.84 -10.97 -4.86
CA HIS A 155 -18.17 -11.56 -4.69
C HIS A 155 -18.14 -12.98 -4.12
N ASN A 156 -17.08 -13.74 -4.41
CA ASN A 156 -16.88 -15.08 -3.86
C ASN A 156 -16.28 -15.08 -2.45
N ALA A 157 -15.81 -13.93 -1.96
CA ALA A 157 -15.30 -13.81 -0.61
C ALA A 157 -16.44 -13.80 0.43
N THR A 158 -16.20 -14.41 1.58
CA THR A 158 -17.05 -14.29 2.77
C THR A 158 -16.97 -12.87 3.31
N LEU A 159 -15.73 -12.35 3.48
CA LEU A 159 -15.43 -10.95 3.77
C LEU A 159 -14.23 -10.49 2.95
N VAL A 160 -14.21 -9.20 2.62
CA VAL A 160 -13.06 -8.53 2.01
C VAL A 160 -12.52 -7.48 2.97
N PHE A 161 -11.27 -7.66 3.37
CA PHE A 161 -10.52 -6.70 4.17
C PHE A 161 -9.76 -5.73 3.26
N THR A 162 -9.87 -4.45 3.54
CA THR A 162 -9.20 -3.40 2.78
C THR A 162 -8.21 -2.63 3.65
N ARG A 163 -7.18 -2.06 2.99
CA ARG A 163 -6.18 -1.25 3.69
C ARG A 163 -6.55 0.22 3.79
N SER A 164 -7.63 0.66 3.12
CA SER A 164 -8.08 2.05 3.15
C SER A 164 -9.56 2.19 2.85
N SER A 165 -10.15 3.31 3.26
CA SER A 165 -11.52 3.69 2.90
C SER A 165 -11.69 3.88 1.39
N HIS A 166 -10.64 4.36 0.71
CA HIS A 166 -10.59 4.50 -0.74
C HIS A 166 -10.84 3.17 -1.47
N VAL A 167 -10.15 2.10 -1.04
CA VAL A 167 -10.32 0.76 -1.63
C VAL A 167 -11.69 0.18 -1.28
N SER A 168 -12.17 0.39 -0.04
CA SER A 168 -13.53 -0.01 0.36
C SER A 168 -14.59 0.64 -0.52
N ARG A 169 -14.47 1.94 -0.76
CA ARG A 169 -15.38 2.69 -1.64
C ARG A 169 -15.38 2.15 -3.05
N SER A 170 -14.20 1.92 -3.64
CA SER A 170 -14.11 1.32 -4.98
C SER A 170 -14.80 -0.04 -5.05
N MET A 171 -14.63 -0.91 -4.04
CA MET A 171 -15.31 -2.21 -4.01
C MET A 171 -16.83 -2.08 -3.99
N ILE A 172 -17.36 -1.13 -3.23
CA ILE A 172 -18.81 -0.91 -3.12
C ILE A 172 -19.36 -0.24 -4.38
N GLU A 173 -18.73 0.85 -4.83
CA GLU A 173 -19.24 1.69 -5.91
C GLU A 173 -18.92 1.13 -7.31
N ASP A 174 -17.67 0.64 -7.54
CA ASP A 174 -17.25 0.19 -8.87
C ASP A 174 -17.56 -1.30 -9.12
N TYR A 175 -17.60 -2.13 -8.05
CA TYR A 175 -17.81 -3.59 -8.18
C TYR A 175 -19.14 -4.07 -7.61
N GLY A 176 -19.94 -3.20 -6.98
CA GLY A 176 -21.24 -3.55 -6.42
C GLY A 176 -21.16 -4.55 -5.27
N CYS A 177 -20.07 -4.53 -4.50
CA CYS A 177 -19.92 -5.37 -3.31
C CYS A 177 -20.88 -4.94 -2.21
N ASP A 178 -21.44 -5.92 -1.49
CA ASP A 178 -22.23 -5.65 -0.29
C ASP A 178 -21.38 -4.92 0.76
N PRO A 179 -21.76 -3.70 1.20
CA PRO A 179 -21.03 -2.94 2.21
C PRO A 179 -20.80 -3.70 3.51
N THR A 180 -21.70 -4.64 3.87
CA THR A 180 -21.57 -5.44 5.09
C THR A 180 -20.41 -6.42 5.03
N LYS A 181 -19.97 -6.81 3.82
CA LYS A 181 -18.86 -7.74 3.57
C LYS A 181 -17.52 -7.04 3.40
N VAL A 182 -17.50 -5.71 3.22
CA VAL A 182 -16.25 -4.94 3.03
C VAL A 182 -15.85 -4.27 4.34
N LYS A 183 -14.68 -4.66 4.87
CA LYS A 183 -14.19 -4.20 6.17
C LYS A 183 -12.84 -3.49 6.03
N CYS A 184 -12.79 -2.19 6.32
CA CYS A 184 -11.54 -1.46 6.35
C CYS A 184 -10.80 -1.74 7.66
N VAL A 185 -9.72 -2.50 7.58
CA VAL A 185 -8.89 -2.88 8.74
C VAL A 185 -7.54 -2.16 8.75
N TYR A 186 -7.23 -1.42 7.67
CA TYR A 186 -5.95 -0.78 7.40
C TYR A 186 -4.79 -1.77 7.22
N ALA A 187 -3.55 -1.33 7.44
CA ALA A 187 -2.35 -2.17 7.47
C ALA A 187 -1.40 -1.70 8.57
N GLY A 188 -0.58 -2.61 9.07
CA GLY A 188 0.45 -2.28 10.05
C GLY A 188 1.68 -1.64 9.41
N SER A 189 2.39 -0.83 10.19
CA SER A 189 3.72 -0.33 9.85
C SER A 189 4.76 -1.45 9.85
N ASN A 190 5.78 -1.33 9.00
CA ASN A 190 6.96 -2.19 9.04
C ASN A 190 8.04 -1.65 9.99
N ALA A 191 7.93 -0.38 10.40
CA ALA A 191 8.82 0.26 11.36
C ALA A 191 8.25 0.16 12.78
N PRO A 192 9.09 0.27 13.84
CA PRO A 192 8.63 0.38 15.21
C PRO A 192 7.68 1.57 15.39
N LEU A 193 6.49 1.33 15.97
CA LEU A 193 5.46 2.36 16.17
C LEU A 193 5.62 3.17 17.46
N ASN A 194 6.57 2.80 18.32
CA ASN A 194 6.91 3.53 19.53
C ASN A 194 8.40 3.89 19.54
N PRO A 195 8.89 4.70 18.57
CA PRO A 195 10.23 5.19 18.65
C PRO A 195 10.36 6.11 19.86
N ALA A 196 11.56 6.18 20.43
CA ALA A 196 11.87 7.18 21.46
C ALA A 196 11.46 8.58 20.97
N PRO A 197 10.88 9.43 21.83
CA PRO A 197 10.54 10.79 21.46
C PRO A 197 11.78 11.50 20.90
N ALA A 198 11.62 12.09 19.72
CA ALA A 198 12.70 12.91 19.19
C ALA A 198 12.76 14.25 19.96
N PRO A 199 13.96 14.87 20.03
CA PRO A 199 14.13 16.15 20.73
C PRO A 199 13.18 17.20 20.16
N PRO A 200 12.51 18.02 21.02
CA PRO A 200 11.59 19.07 20.56
C PRO A 200 12.23 20.06 19.58
N GLU A 201 13.53 20.28 19.72
CA GLU A 201 14.34 21.21 18.90
C GLU A 201 14.32 20.83 17.41
N ARG A 202 14.04 19.58 17.08
CA ARG A 202 13.96 19.14 15.67
C ARG A 202 12.91 19.90 14.87
N TYR A 203 11.81 20.31 15.52
CA TYR A 203 10.75 21.04 14.82
C TYR A 203 11.19 22.45 14.39
N ALA A 204 12.21 23.02 15.05
CA ALA A 204 12.84 24.26 14.64
C ALA A 204 13.92 24.07 13.55
N SER A 205 14.26 22.84 13.20
CA SER A 205 15.31 22.54 12.20
C SER A 205 14.96 22.96 10.78
N GLN A 206 13.68 23.19 10.48
CA GLN A 206 13.16 23.48 9.14
C GLN A 206 13.54 22.40 8.10
N ASN A 207 13.85 21.18 8.55
CA ASN A 207 14.20 20.07 7.66
C ASN A 207 12.94 19.32 7.22
N ILE A 208 12.69 19.33 5.92
CA ILE A 208 11.63 18.56 5.27
C ILE A 208 12.24 17.21 4.83
N VAL A 209 11.58 16.11 5.13
CA VAL A 209 12.01 14.78 4.66
C VAL A 209 11.02 14.20 3.67
N PHE A 210 11.55 13.67 2.56
CA PHE A 210 10.86 12.83 1.59
C PHE A 210 11.43 11.42 1.64
N VAL A 211 10.55 10.40 1.65
CA VAL A 211 10.97 8.99 1.60
C VAL A 211 10.23 8.27 0.46
N GLY A 212 10.98 7.81 -0.52
CA GLY A 212 10.40 7.08 -1.65
C GLY A 212 11.41 6.76 -2.74
N ILE A 213 11.19 5.64 -3.44
CA ILE A 213 12.09 5.16 -4.51
C ILE A 213 11.70 5.76 -5.87
N ASP A 214 10.40 5.83 -6.13
CA ASP A 214 9.84 6.29 -7.41
C ASP A 214 9.59 7.78 -7.34
N TRP A 215 10.61 8.56 -7.73
CA TRP A 215 10.63 10.01 -7.62
C TRP A 215 9.47 10.69 -8.34
N GLU A 216 9.23 10.29 -9.61
CA GLU A 216 8.21 10.89 -10.48
C GLU A 216 6.78 10.61 -9.96
N ARG A 217 6.51 9.34 -9.65
CA ARG A 217 5.19 8.91 -9.18
C ARG A 217 4.85 9.50 -7.81
N LYS A 218 5.86 9.70 -6.97
CA LYS A 218 5.70 10.24 -5.62
C LYS A 218 5.73 11.76 -5.55
N GLY A 219 5.68 12.45 -6.70
CA GLY A 219 5.56 13.91 -6.78
C GLY A 219 6.85 14.65 -6.42
N GLY A 220 7.98 13.98 -6.58
CA GLY A 220 9.27 14.58 -6.28
C GLY A 220 9.61 15.83 -7.06
N PRO A 221 9.39 15.87 -8.39
CA PRO A 221 9.62 17.09 -9.18
C PRO A 221 8.82 18.29 -8.65
N GLU A 222 7.55 18.10 -8.31
CA GLU A 222 6.69 19.13 -7.76
C GLU A 222 7.16 19.55 -6.35
N LEU A 223 7.63 18.58 -5.53
CA LEU A 223 8.23 18.90 -4.24
C LEU A 223 9.50 19.74 -4.40
N ALA A 224 10.37 19.43 -5.35
CA ALA A 224 11.58 20.23 -5.59
C ALA A 224 11.24 21.65 -6.04
N ALA A 225 10.23 21.81 -6.90
CA ALA A 225 9.73 23.12 -7.33
C ALA A 225 9.12 23.90 -6.16
N ALA A 226 8.28 23.28 -5.33
CA ALA A 226 7.70 23.88 -4.13
C ALA A 226 8.78 24.26 -3.12
N PHE A 227 9.80 23.44 -2.95
CA PHE A 227 10.89 23.71 -2.03
C PHE A 227 11.69 24.96 -2.40
N ALA A 228 11.85 25.27 -3.69
CA ALA A 228 12.45 26.53 -4.12
C ALA A 228 11.65 27.77 -3.63
N LEU A 229 10.31 27.69 -3.65
CA LEU A 229 9.43 28.75 -3.09
C LEU A 229 9.54 28.80 -1.56
N VAL A 230 9.58 27.64 -0.89
CA VAL A 230 9.79 27.57 0.57
C VAL A 230 11.10 28.24 0.97
N ARG A 231 12.21 28.01 0.24
CA ARG A 231 13.50 28.63 0.54
C ARG A 231 13.54 30.14 0.32
N ALA A 232 12.69 30.66 -0.55
CA ALA A 232 12.56 32.11 -0.71
C ALA A 232 12.05 32.80 0.57
N VAL A 233 11.23 32.09 1.37
CA VAL A 233 10.69 32.56 2.66
C VAL A 233 11.56 32.13 3.84
N HIS A 234 12.06 30.87 3.80
CA HIS A 234 12.89 30.27 4.84
C HIS A 234 14.26 29.85 4.26
N PRO A 235 15.24 30.77 4.15
CA PRO A 235 16.51 30.50 3.47
C PRO A 235 17.34 29.35 4.09
N ASN A 236 17.11 29.05 5.37
CA ASN A 236 17.77 27.96 6.09
C ASN A 236 17.06 26.60 5.96
N ALA A 237 15.89 26.54 5.31
CA ALA A 237 15.19 25.29 5.11
C ALA A 237 16.02 24.27 4.33
N THR A 238 15.90 23.00 4.70
CA THR A 238 16.55 21.89 3.99
C THR A 238 15.55 20.84 3.58
N LEU A 239 15.82 20.14 2.46
CA LEU A 239 15.06 18.99 1.97
C LEU A 239 15.95 17.77 1.93
N THR A 240 15.62 16.76 2.71
CA THR A 240 16.32 15.46 2.71
C THR A 240 15.52 14.44 1.89
N ILE A 241 16.13 13.90 0.82
CA ILE A 241 15.51 12.91 -0.07
C ILE A 241 16.12 11.54 0.17
N VAL A 242 15.30 10.59 0.63
CA VAL A 242 15.72 9.21 0.92
C VAL A 242 15.00 8.24 -0.03
N GLY A 243 15.74 7.31 -0.58
CA GLY A 243 15.25 6.26 -1.49
C GLY A 243 15.45 6.58 -2.97
N ALA A 244 15.04 7.77 -3.41
CA ALA A 244 15.27 8.26 -4.77
C ALA A 244 16.65 8.91 -4.92
N ASN A 245 17.10 9.02 -6.17
CA ASN A 245 18.38 9.67 -6.50
C ASN A 245 18.23 10.65 -7.69
N PRO A 246 17.42 11.73 -7.54
CA PRO A 246 17.24 12.73 -8.58
C PRO A 246 18.53 13.56 -8.76
N PRO A 247 18.81 14.07 -9.98
CA PRO A 247 19.99 14.90 -10.27
C PRO A 247 19.74 16.37 -9.85
N LEU A 248 19.56 16.62 -8.55
CA LEU A 248 19.34 17.96 -7.99
C LEU A 248 20.63 18.51 -7.41
N THR A 249 20.89 19.79 -7.66
CA THR A 249 22.13 20.50 -7.29
C THR A 249 21.90 21.67 -6.32
N ASP A 250 20.65 21.92 -5.87
CA ASP A 250 20.38 22.98 -4.89
C ASP A 250 21.08 22.68 -3.56
N PRO A 251 21.87 23.62 -3.00
CA PRO A 251 22.64 23.38 -1.76
C PRO A 251 21.75 23.11 -0.52
N GLY A 252 20.47 23.47 -0.55
CA GLY A 252 19.50 23.15 0.50
C GLY A 252 18.93 21.71 0.37
N ILE A 253 19.23 21.01 -0.71
CA ILE A 253 18.72 19.65 -0.96
C ILE A 253 19.82 18.61 -0.71
N LYS A 254 19.50 17.63 0.15
CA LYS A 254 20.37 16.50 0.46
C LYS A 254 19.78 15.22 -0.16
N VAL A 255 20.38 14.74 -1.26
CA VAL A 255 20.00 13.49 -1.89
C VAL A 255 20.81 12.36 -1.26
N ILE A 256 20.15 11.48 -0.51
CA ILE A 256 20.76 10.37 0.21
C ILE A 256 20.78 9.09 -0.65
N GLY A 257 19.76 8.92 -1.51
CA GLY A 257 19.56 7.69 -2.25
C GLY A 257 19.03 6.54 -1.38
N ARG A 258 19.25 5.29 -1.82
CA ARG A 258 18.75 4.11 -1.11
C ARG A 258 19.57 3.84 0.15
N VAL A 259 18.88 3.58 1.25
CA VAL A 259 19.45 3.17 2.53
C VAL A 259 18.85 1.85 3.01
N PRO A 260 19.55 1.08 3.84
CA PRO A 260 18.95 -0.04 4.57
C PRO A 260 17.78 0.43 5.43
N LEU A 261 16.74 -0.43 5.59
CA LEU A 261 15.56 -0.08 6.41
C LEU A 261 15.92 0.27 7.85
N ALA A 262 16.97 -0.34 8.40
CA ALA A 262 17.46 -0.05 9.75
C ALA A 262 18.02 1.37 9.92
N GLU A 263 18.42 2.03 8.85
CA GLU A 263 18.94 3.40 8.86
C GLU A 263 17.85 4.45 8.62
N LEU A 264 16.68 4.05 8.14
CA LEU A 264 15.59 4.98 7.83
C LEU A 264 15.10 5.80 9.04
N PRO A 265 15.05 5.25 10.27
CA PRO A 265 14.62 5.96 11.46
C PRO A 265 15.33 7.30 11.71
N GLN A 266 16.64 7.39 11.47
CA GLN A 266 17.41 8.63 11.71
C GLN A 266 16.91 9.82 10.89
N TYR A 267 16.41 9.58 9.67
CA TYR A 267 15.89 10.64 8.80
C TYR A 267 14.55 11.16 9.29
N TYR A 268 13.67 10.28 9.78
CA TYR A 268 12.44 10.70 10.43
C TYR A 268 12.70 11.45 11.76
N GLN A 269 13.68 11.00 12.56
CA GLN A 269 14.02 11.64 13.83
C GLN A 269 14.57 13.05 13.67
N ASN A 270 15.30 13.33 12.58
CA ASN A 270 15.95 14.61 12.33
C ASN A 270 15.11 15.59 11.48
N ALA A 271 13.89 15.23 11.10
CA ALA A 271 13.03 16.08 10.31
C ALA A 271 12.02 16.86 11.16
N ALA A 272 11.61 18.03 10.66
CA ALA A 272 10.50 18.81 11.21
C ALA A 272 9.16 18.40 10.57
N VAL A 273 9.15 18.13 9.27
CA VAL A 273 7.95 17.81 8.47
C VAL A 273 8.26 16.67 7.50
N PHE A 274 7.32 15.77 7.32
CA PHE A 274 7.34 14.78 6.25
C PHE A 274 6.53 15.27 5.06
N CYS A 275 7.09 15.18 3.84
CA CYS A 275 6.37 15.54 2.63
C CYS A 275 6.48 14.44 1.56
N MET A 276 5.33 14.00 1.06
CA MET A 276 5.24 13.09 -0.09
C MET A 276 4.00 13.43 -0.93
N PRO A 277 4.09 14.37 -1.87
CA PRO A 277 2.95 14.82 -2.67
C PRO A 277 2.68 13.84 -3.84
N THR A 278 2.34 12.62 -3.50
CA THR A 278 2.25 11.50 -4.44
C THR A 278 1.13 11.66 -5.47
N LYS A 279 1.36 11.19 -6.69
CA LYS A 279 0.37 11.18 -7.79
C LYS A 279 -0.44 9.88 -7.82
N ARG A 280 0.08 8.82 -7.21
CA ARG A 280 -0.58 7.52 -7.09
C ARG A 280 0.01 6.73 -5.93
N GLU A 281 -0.80 6.45 -4.93
CA GLU A 281 -0.40 5.68 -3.75
C GLU A 281 -1.61 4.94 -3.16
N PRO A 282 -1.65 3.60 -3.22
CA PRO A 282 -2.75 2.83 -2.65
C PRO A 282 -2.86 2.94 -1.13
N PHE A 283 -1.72 2.92 -0.42
CA PHE A 283 -1.71 2.97 1.05
C PHE A 283 -0.74 4.01 1.63
N GLY A 284 0.56 3.97 1.29
CA GLY A 284 1.52 4.95 1.80
C GLY A 284 2.15 4.58 3.15
N ILE A 285 2.72 3.38 3.26
CA ILE A 285 3.34 2.88 4.51
C ILE A 285 4.36 3.86 5.11
N VAL A 286 5.13 4.58 4.28
CA VAL A 286 6.13 5.56 4.74
C VAL A 286 5.50 6.78 5.43
N ILE A 287 4.23 7.08 5.15
CA ILE A 287 3.47 8.13 5.87
C ILE A 287 3.18 7.64 7.29
N VAL A 288 2.69 6.40 7.44
CA VAL A 288 2.46 5.80 8.77
C VAL A 288 3.76 5.78 9.58
N GLU A 289 4.87 5.42 8.93
CA GLU A 289 6.19 5.46 9.57
C GLU A 289 6.55 6.88 10.03
N ALA A 290 6.46 7.89 9.16
CA ALA A 290 6.73 9.28 9.52
C ALA A 290 5.83 9.76 10.68
N MET A 291 4.54 9.42 10.64
CA MET A 291 3.58 9.74 11.71
C MET A 291 3.97 9.08 13.04
N ALA A 292 4.44 7.83 13.02
CA ALA A 292 4.90 7.13 14.22
C ALA A 292 6.10 7.84 14.86
N TYR A 293 6.96 8.45 14.04
CA TYR A 293 8.05 9.31 14.52
C TYR A 293 7.58 10.72 14.91
N GLY A 294 6.28 10.99 14.89
CA GLY A 294 5.71 12.28 15.31
C GLY A 294 5.99 13.40 14.32
N LEU A 295 5.96 13.13 13.02
CA LEU A 295 6.08 14.17 12.01
C LEU A 295 4.69 14.63 11.57
N PRO A 296 4.45 15.94 11.46
CA PRO A 296 3.35 16.44 10.65
C PRO A 296 3.56 16.04 9.20
N VAL A 297 2.47 15.81 8.47
CA VAL A 297 2.51 15.25 7.11
C VAL A 297 1.90 16.21 6.11
N VAL A 298 2.62 16.51 5.02
CA VAL A 298 2.08 17.18 3.85
C VAL A 298 2.03 16.18 2.69
N THR A 299 0.84 15.92 2.17
CA THR A 299 0.64 14.94 1.09
C THR A 299 -0.56 15.34 0.23
N THR A 300 -0.83 14.58 -0.83
CA THR A 300 -1.97 14.82 -1.73
C THR A 300 -3.26 14.19 -1.21
N ASN A 301 -4.40 14.80 -1.53
CA ASN A 301 -5.73 14.27 -1.21
C ASN A 301 -6.12 13.15 -2.18
N LEU A 302 -5.51 11.97 -2.04
CA LEU A 302 -5.80 10.80 -2.87
C LEU A 302 -5.53 9.48 -2.14
N GLY A 303 -6.09 8.38 -2.65
CA GLY A 303 -5.87 7.04 -2.11
C GLY A 303 -6.20 6.94 -0.62
N ALA A 304 -5.29 6.37 0.15
CA ALA A 304 -5.42 6.22 1.60
C ALA A 304 -5.02 7.48 2.40
N MET A 305 -4.53 8.53 1.75
CA MET A 305 -3.97 9.71 2.45
C MET A 305 -4.99 10.39 3.36
N PRO A 306 -6.28 10.56 2.97
CA PRO A 306 -7.31 11.13 3.85
C PRO A 306 -7.65 10.28 5.08
N ASP A 307 -7.32 9.00 5.09
CA ASP A 307 -7.49 8.14 6.28
C ASP A 307 -6.42 8.41 7.35
N MET A 308 -5.29 8.98 6.95
CA MET A 308 -4.09 9.18 7.77
C MET A 308 -3.85 10.64 8.13
N VAL A 309 -4.10 11.54 7.18
CA VAL A 309 -3.83 12.97 7.33
C VAL A 309 -5.16 13.71 7.44
N ILE A 310 -5.37 14.34 8.58
CA ILE A 310 -6.53 15.18 8.88
C ILE A 310 -6.04 16.63 8.81
N PRO A 311 -6.52 17.42 7.83
CA PRO A 311 -6.14 18.83 7.73
C PRO A 311 -6.33 19.56 9.05
N ASP A 312 -5.40 20.46 9.37
CA ASP A 312 -5.37 21.27 10.58
C ASP A 312 -5.25 20.51 11.92
N GLU A 313 -5.10 19.16 11.87
CA GLU A 313 -4.84 18.35 13.06
C GLU A 313 -3.44 17.74 13.07
N ASN A 314 -3.00 17.13 11.97
CA ASN A 314 -1.71 16.47 11.88
C ASN A 314 -0.96 16.71 10.56
N GLY A 315 -1.46 17.59 9.71
CA GLY A 315 -0.81 17.92 8.44
C GLY A 315 -1.70 18.67 7.47
N ALA A 316 -1.37 18.57 6.19
CA ALA A 316 -2.12 19.17 5.10
C ALA A 316 -2.31 18.18 3.94
N LEU A 317 -3.48 18.25 3.30
CA LEU A 317 -3.81 17.55 2.08
C LEU A 317 -3.90 18.58 0.93
N VAL A 318 -3.01 18.44 -0.06
CA VAL A 318 -2.99 19.31 -1.23
C VAL A 318 -3.73 18.67 -2.41
N SER A 319 -4.21 19.51 -3.34
CA SER A 319 -4.92 19.03 -4.53
C SER A 319 -4.02 18.16 -5.41
N PRO A 320 -4.46 16.96 -5.83
CA PRO A 320 -3.66 16.11 -6.70
C PRO A 320 -3.82 16.35 -8.19
N ASN A 321 -4.77 17.20 -8.64
CA ASN A 321 -5.16 17.27 -10.06
C ASN A 321 -5.52 18.71 -10.55
N PRO A 322 -4.57 19.42 -11.17
CA PRO A 322 -3.14 19.16 -11.16
C PRO A 322 -2.56 19.34 -9.76
N LEU A 323 -1.41 18.73 -9.49
CA LEU A 323 -0.70 18.98 -8.24
C LEU A 323 -0.20 20.44 -8.24
N ASP A 324 -0.76 21.26 -7.35
CA ASP A 324 -0.43 22.67 -7.26
C ASP A 324 0.84 22.89 -6.43
N VAL A 325 1.89 23.34 -7.11
CA VAL A 325 3.20 23.63 -6.51
C VAL A 325 3.11 24.76 -5.49
N THR A 326 2.25 25.75 -5.72
CA THR A 326 2.06 26.90 -4.80
C THR A 326 1.35 26.44 -3.53
N GLU A 327 0.23 25.72 -3.66
CA GLU A 327 -0.48 25.13 -2.51
C GLU A 327 0.45 24.24 -1.66
N LEU A 328 1.30 23.44 -2.32
CA LEU A 328 2.28 22.60 -1.65
C LEU A 328 3.34 23.44 -0.89
N ALA A 329 3.84 24.51 -1.53
CA ALA A 329 4.81 25.42 -0.93
C ALA A 329 4.22 26.16 0.27
N ASP A 330 2.98 26.64 0.16
CA ASP A 330 2.28 27.36 1.23
C ASP A 330 2.05 26.45 2.45
N ALA A 331 1.62 25.22 2.23
CA ALA A 331 1.45 24.23 3.29
C ALA A 331 2.77 23.93 4.03
N LEU A 332 3.86 23.76 3.28
CA LEU A 332 5.18 23.52 3.85
C LEU A 332 5.72 24.76 4.59
N THR A 333 5.64 25.93 3.99
CA THR A 333 6.08 27.22 4.58
C THR A 333 5.35 27.49 5.88
N SER A 334 4.04 27.29 5.90
CA SER A 334 3.20 27.48 7.10
C SER A 334 3.60 26.54 8.26
N LEU A 335 3.96 25.30 7.96
CA LEU A 335 4.38 24.35 9.01
C LEU A 335 5.79 24.61 9.50
N ILE A 336 6.80 24.72 8.62
CA ILE A 336 8.19 24.90 9.08
C ILE A 336 8.44 26.27 9.70
N GLY A 337 7.55 27.24 9.49
CA GLY A 337 7.57 28.56 10.12
C GLY A 337 7.00 28.59 11.54
N ASP A 338 6.36 27.50 11.99
CA ASP A 338 5.72 27.38 13.30
C ASP A 338 6.13 26.06 13.99
N PRO A 339 7.28 26.05 14.70
CA PRO A 339 7.78 24.87 15.39
C PRO A 339 6.80 24.29 16.41
N GLU A 340 6.01 25.12 17.09
CA GLU A 340 5.04 24.66 18.08
C GLU A 340 3.86 23.94 17.41
N ARG A 341 3.36 24.47 16.30
CA ARG A 341 2.35 23.77 15.50
C ARG A 341 2.88 22.45 14.93
N CYS A 342 4.12 22.43 14.44
CA CYS A 342 4.78 21.18 14.02
C CYS A 342 4.81 20.15 15.17
N ARG A 343 5.11 20.59 16.38
CA ARG A 343 5.14 19.71 17.56
C ARG A 343 3.75 19.14 17.86
N LEU A 344 2.72 19.99 17.93
CA LEU A 344 1.35 19.59 18.19
C LEU A 344 0.81 18.63 17.13
N TYR A 345 1.04 18.94 15.85
CA TYR A 345 0.65 18.07 14.73
C TYR A 345 1.41 16.75 14.74
N GLY A 346 2.68 16.79 15.15
CA GLY A 346 3.50 15.59 15.32
C GLY A 346 2.97 14.67 16.43
N GLU A 347 2.52 15.21 17.54
CA GLU A 347 1.88 14.45 18.62
C GLU A 347 0.57 13.82 18.13
N ARG A 348 -0.23 14.57 17.39
CA ARG A 348 -1.46 14.07 16.78
C ARG A 348 -1.18 12.98 15.75
N SER A 349 -0.16 13.16 14.91
CA SER A 349 0.30 12.12 13.96
C SER A 349 0.63 10.82 14.68
N ARG A 350 1.38 10.89 15.79
CA ARG A 350 1.73 9.71 16.60
C ARG A 350 0.50 9.00 17.15
N ALA A 351 -0.49 9.75 17.65
CA ALA A 351 -1.74 9.19 18.16
C ALA A 351 -2.55 8.49 17.04
N ILE A 352 -2.57 9.06 15.83
CA ILE A 352 -3.23 8.45 14.67
C ILE A 352 -2.47 7.21 14.20
N ALA A 353 -1.12 7.26 14.15
CA ALA A 353 -0.28 6.14 13.73
C ALA A 353 -0.49 4.87 14.58
N ALA A 354 -0.87 5.02 15.84
CA ALA A 354 -1.19 3.88 16.71
C ALA A 354 -2.30 2.96 16.18
N ARG A 355 -3.14 3.43 15.26
CA ARG A 355 -4.18 2.62 14.61
C ARG A 355 -3.62 1.67 13.53
N TYR A 356 -2.40 1.92 13.04
CA TYR A 356 -1.75 1.27 11.92
C TYR A 356 -0.66 0.30 12.39
N ASN A 357 -0.93 -0.50 13.40
CA ASN A 357 -0.06 -1.58 13.85
C ASN A 357 -0.67 -2.95 13.51
N TRP A 358 0.19 -3.96 13.32
CA TRP A 358 -0.23 -5.29 12.91
C TRP A 358 -1.06 -6.01 13.97
N ASP A 359 -0.88 -5.72 15.24
CA ASP A 359 -1.69 -6.29 16.31
C ASP A 359 -3.14 -5.80 16.25
N THR A 360 -3.35 -4.48 16.14
CA THR A 360 -4.69 -3.90 15.95
C THR A 360 -5.36 -4.38 14.66
N VAL A 361 -4.59 -4.51 13.56
CA VAL A 361 -5.10 -5.06 12.29
C VAL A 361 -5.55 -6.51 12.48
N GLY A 362 -4.73 -7.33 13.13
CA GLY A 362 -5.04 -8.74 13.42
C GLY A 362 -6.26 -8.90 14.31
N GLN A 363 -6.38 -8.08 15.35
CA GLN A 363 -7.55 -8.06 16.23
C GLN A 363 -8.84 -7.74 15.45
N ARG A 364 -8.85 -6.69 14.63
CA ARG A 364 -10.00 -6.33 13.78
C ARG A 364 -10.37 -7.45 12.81
N MET A 365 -9.36 -8.09 12.19
CA MET A 365 -9.61 -9.23 11.31
C MET A 365 -10.24 -10.39 12.08
N ARG A 366 -9.71 -10.74 13.27
CA ARG A 366 -10.23 -11.81 14.10
C ARG A 366 -11.68 -11.55 14.49
N GLU A 367 -11.99 -10.36 15.00
CA GLU A 367 -13.36 -9.98 15.42
C GLU A 367 -14.38 -10.12 14.28
N GLU A 368 -14.02 -9.78 13.05
CA GLU A 368 -14.92 -9.90 11.89
C GLU A 368 -15.00 -11.35 11.36
N ILE A 369 -13.89 -12.08 11.38
CA ILE A 369 -13.85 -13.49 10.94
C ILE A 369 -14.67 -14.38 11.88
N GLU A 370 -14.56 -14.21 13.20
CA GLU A 370 -15.31 -14.99 14.19
C GLU A 370 -16.83 -14.81 14.10
N LYS A 371 -17.31 -13.69 13.58
CA LYS A 371 -18.76 -13.46 13.39
C LYS A 371 -19.36 -14.31 12.25
N VAL A 372 -18.52 -14.84 11.36
CA VAL A 372 -18.98 -15.51 10.13
C VAL A 372 -18.46 -16.95 10.00
N LEU A 373 -17.67 -17.44 10.96
CA LEU A 373 -17.27 -18.86 11.10
C LEU A 373 -18.26 -19.63 11.97
#